data_fd28f6cf7afbeed0150a8e8d457531c8
#
_entry.id   fd28f6cf7afbeed0150a8e8d457531c8
#
_cell.length_a   1.000
_cell.length_b   1.000
_cell.length_c   1.000
_cell.angle_alpha   90.00
_cell.angle_beta   90.00
_cell.angle_gamma   90.00
#
_symmetry.space_group_name_H-M   'P 1'
#
loop_
_entity.id
_entity.type
_entity.pdbx_description
1 polymer ?
#
loop_
_entity_poly.entity_id
_entity_poly.type
_entity_poly.pdbx_seq_one_letter_code
_entity_poly.pdbx_strand_id
1 'polypeptide(L)'
;RPTWSIGDYVDKPRAWRLPMSSTKRHGPGWVAVGDAAGFVNPMNGEGIDYALESGMLAVEQYLADPAQAPANYDRLVGERFDAFLRTGRRFSFLIGHPWLLRPGLRIAVGTQTTADITLAVMGNLIDSSTPGAAGRVMRVADTTLRLADPLLRRTRAAA
;
A
#
# COMPACT_ATOMS: atom_id res chain seq x y z
N ARG A 1 -37.13 3.06 -2.23
CA ARG A 1 -35.73 2.56 -2.23
C ARG A 1 -35.81 1.13 -2.71
N PRO A 2 -35.01 0.70 -3.71
CA PRO A 2 -34.93 -0.70 -4.06
C PRO A 2 -34.34 -1.44 -2.84
N THR A 3 -35.13 -2.34 -2.25
CA THR A 3 -34.64 -3.28 -1.24
C THR A 3 -33.96 -4.41 -1.98
N TRP A 4 -32.66 -4.50 -1.87
CA TRP A 4 -31.94 -5.67 -2.33
C TRP A 4 -32.36 -6.85 -1.44
N SER A 5 -33.12 -7.79 -2.00
CA SER A 5 -33.39 -9.05 -1.36
C SER A 5 -32.16 -9.93 -1.52
N ILE A 6 -31.28 -9.89 -0.51
CA ILE A 6 -30.21 -10.88 -0.42
C ILE A 6 -30.85 -12.11 0.19
N GLY A 7 -30.87 -13.23 -0.55
CA GLY A 7 -31.29 -14.50 -0.03
C GLY A 7 -30.41 -14.99 1.12
N ASP A 8 -30.76 -16.13 1.69
CA ASP A 8 -29.97 -16.73 2.76
C ASP A 8 -28.52 -16.96 2.31
N TYR A 9 -27.60 -16.71 3.22
CA TYR A 9 -26.19 -16.99 2.94
C TYR A 9 -25.98 -18.48 2.72
N VAL A 10 -25.29 -18.83 1.65
CA VAL A 10 -24.90 -20.22 1.37
C VAL A 10 -23.89 -20.72 2.42
N ASP A 11 -23.09 -19.80 2.98
CA ASP A 11 -22.16 -20.06 4.09
C ASP A 11 -22.08 -18.84 5.01
N LYS A 12 -21.58 -19.02 6.23
CA LYS A 12 -21.40 -17.92 7.18
C LYS A 12 -20.41 -16.88 6.64
N PRO A 13 -20.77 -15.59 6.68
CA PRO A 13 -19.82 -14.53 6.34
C PRO A 13 -18.54 -14.65 7.18
N ARG A 14 -17.39 -14.57 6.53
CA ARG A 14 -16.07 -14.60 7.19
C ARG A 14 -15.40 -13.26 6.98
N ALA A 15 -14.86 -12.69 8.05
CA ALA A 15 -14.00 -11.52 7.98
C ALA A 15 -12.55 -11.94 8.16
N TRP A 16 -11.64 -11.35 7.36
CA TRP A 16 -10.21 -11.58 7.44
C TRP A 16 -9.45 -10.26 7.47
N ARG A 17 -8.32 -10.24 8.15
CA ARG A 17 -7.42 -9.09 8.11
C ARG A 17 -6.61 -9.12 6.82
N LEU A 18 -6.63 -8.03 6.06
CA LEU A 18 -5.74 -7.85 4.93
C LEU A 18 -4.33 -7.54 5.44
N PRO A 19 -3.32 -8.35 5.12
CA PRO A 19 -1.94 -8.04 5.46
C PRO A 19 -1.44 -6.89 4.59
N MET A 20 -1.10 -5.76 5.19
CA MET A 20 -0.57 -4.58 4.48
C MET A 20 0.96 -4.50 4.54
N SER A 21 1.59 -5.55 4.99
CA SER A 21 3.05 -5.73 4.97
C SER A 21 3.40 -7.18 5.22
N SER A 22 4.42 -7.67 4.53
CA SER A 22 5.04 -8.95 4.79
C SER A 22 6.54 -8.75 5.01
N THR A 23 7.11 -9.50 5.94
CA THR A 23 8.57 -9.52 6.16
C THR A 23 9.24 -10.64 5.37
N LYS A 24 8.47 -11.61 4.89
CA LYS A 24 8.99 -12.76 4.15
C LYS A 24 8.09 -13.03 2.95
N ARG A 25 8.64 -12.81 1.76
CA ARG A 25 7.92 -12.94 0.48
C ARG A 25 8.39 -14.11 -0.35
N HIS A 26 9.48 -14.78 0.06
CA HIS A 26 10.02 -15.93 -0.63
C HIS A 26 10.71 -16.90 0.33
N GLY A 27 10.96 -18.11 -0.15
CA GLY A 27 11.75 -19.15 0.49
C GLY A 27 12.11 -20.24 -0.51
N PRO A 28 12.77 -21.31 -0.07
CA PRO A 28 13.14 -22.41 -0.97
C PRO A 28 11.90 -22.96 -1.69
N GLY A 29 11.87 -22.80 -3.01
CA GLY A 29 10.80 -23.34 -3.86
C GLY A 29 9.45 -22.61 -3.81
N TRP A 30 9.35 -21.43 -3.18
CA TRP A 30 8.10 -20.67 -3.13
C TRP A 30 8.32 -19.16 -3.13
N VAL A 31 7.32 -18.45 -3.64
CA VAL A 31 7.16 -17.00 -3.50
C VAL A 31 5.73 -16.69 -3.10
N ALA A 32 5.52 -15.60 -2.37
CA ALA A 32 4.21 -15.05 -2.08
C ALA A 32 3.89 -13.91 -3.07
N VAL A 33 2.67 -13.86 -3.56
CA VAL A 33 2.18 -12.82 -4.48
C VAL A 33 0.95 -12.12 -3.89
N GLY A 34 0.64 -10.93 -4.38
CA GLY A 34 -0.55 -10.18 -3.99
C GLY A 34 -0.69 -10.01 -2.47
N ASP A 35 -1.88 -10.25 -1.96
CA ASP A 35 -2.22 -10.11 -0.54
C ASP A 35 -1.36 -11.00 0.36
N ALA A 36 -0.98 -12.19 -0.08
CA ALA A 36 -0.10 -13.08 0.67
C ALA A 36 1.31 -12.49 0.88
N ALA A 37 1.76 -11.64 -0.05
CA ALA A 37 3.00 -10.88 0.05
C ALA A 37 2.82 -9.52 0.75
N GLY A 38 1.60 -9.18 1.18
CA GLY A 38 1.27 -7.89 1.77
C GLY A 38 1.26 -6.74 0.75
N PHE A 39 1.06 -7.04 -0.52
CA PHE A 39 0.95 -6.04 -1.59
C PHE A 39 -0.47 -5.49 -1.68
N VAL A 40 -0.87 -4.78 -0.66
CA VAL A 40 -2.14 -4.05 -0.58
C VAL A 40 -1.81 -2.59 -0.30
N ASN A 41 -2.39 -1.68 -1.08
CA ASN A 41 -2.24 -0.24 -0.87
C ASN A 41 -2.81 0.14 0.51
N PRO A 42 -1.97 0.61 1.45
CA PRO A 42 -2.44 0.88 2.81
C PRO A 42 -3.35 2.09 2.94
N MET A 43 -3.50 2.89 1.88
CA MET A 43 -4.33 4.11 1.88
C MET A 43 -5.78 3.84 1.48
N ASN A 44 -5.99 2.95 0.51
CA ASN A 44 -7.33 2.67 -0.05
C ASN A 44 -7.75 1.21 0.01
N GLY A 45 -6.83 0.28 0.37
CA GLY A 45 -7.09 -1.16 0.42
C GLY A 45 -7.05 -1.86 -0.94
N GLU A 46 -6.60 -1.18 -1.99
CA GLU A 46 -6.45 -1.76 -3.33
C GLU A 46 -5.29 -2.75 -3.36
N GLY A 47 -5.50 -3.92 -3.97
CA GLY A 47 -4.51 -4.99 -4.06
C GLY A 47 -4.57 -5.77 -5.37
N ILE A 48 -5.60 -5.57 -6.22
CA ILE A 48 -5.83 -6.39 -7.41
C ILE A 48 -4.73 -6.19 -8.44
N ASP A 49 -4.35 -4.96 -8.73
CA ASP A 49 -3.28 -4.62 -9.67
C ASP A 49 -1.92 -5.16 -9.19
N TYR A 50 -1.60 -4.99 -7.92
CA TYR A 50 -0.37 -5.56 -7.32
C TYR A 50 -0.36 -7.10 -7.35
N ALA A 51 -1.52 -7.74 -7.15
CA ALA A 51 -1.63 -9.19 -7.21
C ALA A 51 -1.35 -9.71 -8.63
N LEU A 52 -1.92 -9.06 -9.64
CA LEU A 52 -1.69 -9.39 -11.05
C LEU A 52 -0.23 -9.17 -11.43
N GLU A 53 0.32 -8.00 -11.14
CA GLU A 53 1.70 -7.66 -11.49
C GLU A 53 2.72 -8.55 -10.78
N SER A 54 2.58 -8.76 -9.48
CA SER A 54 3.47 -9.65 -8.74
C SER A 54 3.36 -11.11 -9.18
N GLY A 55 2.16 -11.56 -9.56
CA GLY A 55 1.96 -12.89 -10.14
C GLY A 55 2.67 -13.05 -11.48
N MET A 56 2.58 -12.07 -12.37
CA MET A 56 3.29 -12.06 -13.65
C MET A 56 4.80 -12.10 -13.44
N LEU A 57 5.34 -11.22 -12.59
CA LEU A 57 6.76 -11.20 -12.26
C LEU A 57 7.26 -12.54 -11.69
N ALA A 58 6.47 -13.19 -10.84
CA ALA A 58 6.80 -14.50 -10.30
C ALA A 58 6.94 -15.54 -11.41
N VAL A 59 5.96 -15.63 -12.29
CA VAL A 59 5.97 -16.57 -13.43
C VAL A 59 7.16 -16.31 -14.35
N GLU A 60 7.41 -15.05 -14.71
CA GLU A 60 8.56 -14.67 -15.56
C GLU A 60 9.89 -15.15 -14.97
N GLN A 61 10.09 -14.94 -13.65
CA GLN A 61 11.33 -15.38 -13.00
C GLN A 61 11.47 -16.92 -12.97
N TYR A 62 10.38 -17.65 -12.70
CA TYR A 62 10.41 -19.11 -12.71
C TYR A 62 10.62 -19.71 -14.10
N LEU A 63 10.13 -19.05 -15.15
CA LEU A 63 10.39 -19.48 -16.53
C LEU A 63 11.82 -19.17 -16.98
N ALA A 64 12.41 -18.10 -16.46
CA ALA A 64 13.78 -17.71 -16.80
C ALA A 64 14.83 -18.58 -16.10
N ASP A 65 14.76 -18.74 -14.80
CA ASP A 65 15.66 -19.57 -13.98
C ASP A 65 14.97 -20.00 -12.67
N PRO A 66 14.40 -21.21 -12.61
CA PRO A 66 13.72 -21.69 -11.42
C PRO A 66 14.56 -21.68 -10.13
N ALA A 67 15.87 -21.85 -10.24
CA ALA A 67 16.75 -21.90 -9.07
C ALA A 67 16.96 -20.51 -8.44
N GLN A 68 17.02 -19.48 -9.25
CA GLN A 68 17.21 -18.09 -8.82
C GLN A 68 15.88 -17.33 -8.70
N ALA A 69 14.77 -17.89 -9.17
CA ALA A 69 13.48 -17.24 -9.23
C ALA A 69 13.04 -16.60 -7.90
N PRO A 70 13.12 -17.27 -6.73
CA PRO A 70 12.68 -16.67 -5.47
C PRO A 70 13.46 -15.40 -5.10
N ALA A 71 14.78 -15.41 -5.27
CA ALA A 71 15.62 -14.25 -4.93
C ALA A 71 15.44 -13.11 -5.93
N ASN A 72 15.39 -13.41 -7.23
CA ASN A 72 15.16 -12.43 -8.28
C ASN A 72 13.79 -11.77 -8.14
N TYR A 73 12.75 -12.57 -7.88
CA TYR A 73 11.42 -12.08 -7.63
C TYR A 73 11.37 -11.10 -6.44
N ASP A 74 11.94 -11.48 -5.29
CA ASP A 74 11.93 -10.62 -4.10
C ASP A 74 12.62 -9.27 -4.35
N ARG A 75 13.76 -9.30 -5.06
CA ARG A 75 14.45 -8.07 -5.47
C ARG A 75 13.58 -7.20 -6.36
N LEU A 76 12.98 -7.76 -7.41
CA LEU A 76 12.17 -7.02 -8.37
C LEU A 76 10.93 -6.38 -7.74
N VAL A 77 10.16 -7.15 -6.95
CA VAL A 77 8.98 -6.61 -6.26
C VAL A 77 9.37 -5.60 -5.19
N GLY A 78 10.54 -5.76 -4.56
CA GLY A 78 11.09 -4.78 -3.63
C GLY A 78 11.42 -3.45 -4.29
N GLU A 79 12.07 -3.48 -5.44
CA GLU A 79 12.37 -2.29 -6.25
C GLU A 79 11.09 -1.60 -6.72
N ARG A 80 10.07 -2.38 -7.10
CA ARG A 80 8.83 -1.88 -7.69
C ARG A 80 7.85 -1.33 -6.66
N PHE A 81 7.61 -2.04 -5.56
CA PHE A 81 6.49 -1.75 -4.65
C PHE A 81 6.91 -1.20 -3.30
N ASP A 82 8.10 -1.53 -2.78
CA ASP A 82 8.43 -1.23 -1.38
C ASP A 82 8.45 0.26 -1.05
N ALA A 83 8.90 1.11 -1.97
CA ALA A 83 8.95 2.55 -1.74
C ALA A 83 7.54 3.12 -1.55
N PHE A 84 6.63 2.79 -2.46
CA PHE A 84 5.25 3.22 -2.43
C PHE A 84 4.50 2.65 -1.21
N LEU A 85 4.57 1.35 -0.97
CA LEU A 85 3.90 0.70 0.16
C LEU A 85 4.41 1.20 1.51
N ARG A 86 5.70 1.51 1.66
CA ARG A 86 6.23 2.15 2.87
C ARG A 86 5.63 3.54 3.08
N THR A 87 5.58 4.35 2.04
CA THR A 87 4.98 5.68 2.08
C THR A 87 3.49 5.58 2.42
N GLY A 88 2.75 4.70 1.75
CA GLY A 88 1.34 4.45 2.03
C GLY A 88 1.07 4.04 3.48
N ARG A 89 1.90 3.16 4.06
CA ARG A 89 1.79 2.78 5.48
C ARG A 89 1.99 3.96 6.45
N ARG A 90 2.83 4.92 6.11
CA ARG A 90 3.00 6.14 6.92
C ARG A 90 1.78 7.05 6.80
N PHE A 91 1.23 7.20 5.59
CA PHE A 91 0.00 7.95 5.40
C PHE A 91 -1.20 7.28 6.07
N SER A 92 -1.32 5.96 6.06
CA SER A 92 -2.41 5.25 6.72
C SER A 92 -2.44 5.48 8.23
N PHE A 93 -1.31 5.83 8.83
CA PHE A 93 -1.27 6.27 10.23
C PHE A 93 -2.14 7.52 10.46
N LEU A 94 -2.13 8.48 9.54
CA LEU A 94 -2.95 9.69 9.63
C LEU A 94 -4.45 9.35 9.61
N ILE A 95 -4.84 8.34 8.83
CA ILE A 95 -6.23 7.88 8.71
C ILE A 95 -6.72 7.30 10.05
N GLY A 96 -5.84 6.62 10.77
CA GLY A 96 -6.14 6.06 12.10
C GLY A 96 -6.24 7.08 13.23
N HIS A 97 -5.96 8.37 12.97
CA HIS A 97 -5.96 9.43 13.99
C HIS A 97 -6.89 10.58 13.61
N PRO A 98 -8.17 10.58 14.07
CA PRO A 98 -9.19 11.56 13.65
C PRO A 98 -8.78 13.02 13.89
N TRP A 99 -7.98 13.30 14.92
CA TRP A 99 -7.50 14.65 15.23
C TRP A 99 -6.47 15.17 14.21
N LEU A 100 -5.72 14.27 13.54
CA LEU A 100 -4.83 14.60 12.41
C LEU A 100 -5.58 14.57 11.08
N LEU A 101 -6.50 13.62 10.91
CA LEU A 101 -7.24 13.42 9.67
C LEU A 101 -8.08 14.64 9.30
N ARG A 102 -8.81 15.23 10.25
CA ARG A 102 -9.68 16.39 9.98
C ARG A 102 -8.94 17.60 9.40
N PRO A 103 -7.88 18.13 10.04
CA PRO A 103 -7.11 19.23 9.44
C PRO A 103 -6.39 18.79 8.15
N GLY A 104 -5.89 17.56 8.09
CA GLY A 104 -5.26 17.01 6.89
C GLY A 104 -6.20 16.99 5.70
N LEU A 105 -7.44 16.52 5.86
CA LEU A 105 -8.46 16.53 4.81
C LEU A 105 -8.83 17.96 4.37
N ARG A 106 -8.94 18.91 5.29
CA ARG A 106 -9.22 20.32 4.92
C ARG A 106 -8.14 20.88 4.00
N ILE A 107 -6.86 20.56 4.25
CA ILE A 107 -5.74 20.94 3.38
C ILE A 107 -5.79 20.15 2.08
N ALA A 108 -5.99 18.85 2.15
CA ALA A 108 -5.99 17.94 1.01
C ALA A 108 -7.06 18.28 -0.04
N VAL A 109 -8.23 18.73 0.39
CA VAL A 109 -9.35 19.11 -0.50
C VAL A 109 -9.64 20.60 -0.52
N GLY A 110 -8.78 21.41 0.06
CA GLY A 110 -8.98 22.85 0.19
C GLY A 110 -8.89 23.63 -1.12
N THR A 111 -8.18 23.11 -2.10
CA THR A 111 -8.09 23.65 -3.45
C THR A 111 -8.16 22.52 -4.48
N GLN A 112 -8.54 22.83 -5.72
CA GLN A 112 -8.54 21.85 -6.81
C GLN A 112 -7.18 21.17 -6.95
N THR A 113 -6.08 21.93 -6.93
CA THR A 113 -4.72 21.39 -7.07
C THR A 113 -4.36 20.42 -5.95
N THR A 114 -4.69 20.73 -4.70
CA THR A 114 -4.42 19.82 -3.57
C THR A 114 -5.29 18.58 -3.61
N ALA A 115 -6.55 18.71 -4.06
CA ALA A 115 -7.45 17.58 -4.26
C ALA A 115 -6.93 16.63 -5.36
N ASP A 116 -6.52 17.16 -6.50
CA ASP A 116 -5.96 16.38 -7.61
C ASP A 116 -4.68 15.63 -7.19
N ILE A 117 -3.78 16.29 -6.47
CA ILE A 117 -2.58 15.65 -5.92
C ILE A 117 -2.95 14.54 -4.93
N THR A 118 -3.91 14.79 -4.05
CA THR A 118 -4.36 13.80 -3.05
C THR A 118 -4.94 12.57 -3.72
N LEU A 119 -5.82 12.77 -4.71
CA LEU A 119 -6.40 11.66 -5.48
C LEU A 119 -5.34 10.89 -6.25
N ALA A 120 -4.39 11.58 -6.87
CA ALA A 120 -3.31 10.94 -7.61
C ALA A 120 -2.37 10.13 -6.69
N VAL A 121 -2.11 10.60 -5.47
CA VAL A 121 -1.36 9.85 -4.44
C VAL A 121 -2.14 8.61 -3.98
N MET A 122 -3.45 8.77 -3.69
CA MET A 122 -4.30 7.65 -3.26
C MET A 122 -4.48 6.60 -4.35
N GLY A 123 -4.56 7.03 -5.61
CA GLY A 123 -4.66 6.16 -6.79
C GLY A 123 -3.33 5.59 -7.30
N ASN A 124 -2.24 5.75 -6.53
CA ASN A 124 -0.89 5.28 -6.92
C ASN A 124 -0.38 5.87 -8.26
N LEU A 125 -0.85 7.05 -8.63
CA LEU A 125 -0.43 7.74 -9.86
C LEU A 125 0.80 8.64 -9.64
N ILE A 126 1.11 8.96 -8.38
CA ILE A 126 2.23 9.81 -7.97
C ILE A 126 2.92 9.20 -6.75
N ASP A 127 4.23 9.09 -6.83
CA ASP A 127 5.10 8.67 -5.73
C ASP A 127 6.30 9.60 -5.56
N SER A 128 7.23 9.24 -4.68
CA SER A 128 8.45 10.01 -4.45
C SER A 128 9.42 10.02 -5.65
N SER A 129 9.27 9.12 -6.61
CA SER A 129 10.08 9.05 -7.84
C SER A 129 9.50 9.92 -8.97
N THR A 130 8.23 10.32 -8.88
CA THR A 130 7.53 11.12 -9.88
C THR A 130 8.27 12.44 -10.12
N PRO A 131 8.57 12.83 -11.37
CA PRO A 131 9.22 14.09 -11.67
C PRO A 131 8.28 15.30 -11.41
N GLY A 132 8.86 16.47 -11.20
CA GLY A 132 8.11 17.71 -11.07
C GLY A 132 7.67 18.06 -9.66
N ALA A 133 6.67 18.95 -9.55
CA ALA A 133 6.20 19.51 -8.28
C ALA A 133 5.54 18.45 -7.38
N ALA A 134 4.74 17.56 -7.96
CA ALA A 134 4.03 16.51 -7.24
C ALA A 134 5.00 15.55 -6.52
N GLY A 135 6.04 15.07 -7.22
CA GLY A 135 7.07 14.23 -6.62
C GLY A 135 7.91 14.95 -5.56
N ARG A 136 8.12 16.28 -5.69
CA ARG A 136 8.75 17.07 -4.62
C ARG A 136 7.90 17.11 -3.35
N VAL A 137 6.60 17.34 -3.50
CA VAL A 137 5.65 17.29 -2.37
C VAL A 137 5.69 15.93 -1.70
N MET A 138 5.68 14.84 -2.48
CA MET A 138 5.75 13.48 -1.96
C MET A 138 7.07 13.20 -1.23
N ARG A 139 8.22 13.66 -1.75
CA ARG A 139 9.51 13.51 -1.07
C ARG A 139 9.56 14.27 0.26
N VAL A 140 9.04 15.48 0.30
CA VAL A 140 8.94 16.27 1.54
C VAL A 140 8.04 15.56 2.54
N ALA A 141 6.86 15.11 2.11
CA ALA A 141 5.92 14.37 2.96
C ALA A 141 6.53 13.07 3.50
N ASP A 142 7.17 12.27 2.64
CA ASP A 142 7.85 11.03 3.06
C ASP A 142 8.98 11.30 4.04
N THR A 143 9.79 12.33 3.81
CA THR A 143 10.88 12.73 4.71
C THR A 143 10.33 13.16 6.07
N THR A 144 9.29 14.00 6.08
CA THR A 144 8.65 14.48 7.32
C THR A 144 8.08 13.30 8.12
N LEU A 145 7.39 12.37 7.44
CA LEU A 145 6.82 11.18 8.08
C LEU A 145 7.91 10.23 8.59
N ARG A 146 9.06 10.12 7.90
CA ARG A 146 10.22 9.36 8.40
C ARG A 146 10.75 9.93 9.69
N LEU A 147 10.92 11.24 9.77
CA LEU A 147 11.41 11.91 10.98
C LEU A 147 10.42 11.79 12.15
N ALA A 148 9.13 11.77 11.85
CA ALA A 148 8.07 11.58 12.86
C ALA A 148 7.90 10.12 13.30
N ASP A 149 8.36 9.12 12.56
CA ASP A 149 8.15 7.69 12.82
C ASP A 149 8.53 7.24 14.24
N PRO A 150 9.67 7.67 14.84
CA PRO A 150 10.02 7.31 16.22
C PRO A 150 9.01 7.83 17.26
N LEU A 151 8.44 9.02 17.04
CA LEU A 151 7.42 9.60 17.91
C LEU A 151 6.09 8.86 17.76
N LEU A 152 5.73 8.49 16.53
CA LEU A 152 4.50 7.78 16.19
C LEU A 152 4.47 6.33 16.73
N ARG A 153 5.62 5.68 16.82
CA ARG A 153 5.75 4.34 17.43
C ARG A 153 5.58 4.35 18.94
N ARG A 154 6.04 5.40 19.62
CA ARG A 154 5.88 5.55 21.07
C ARG A 154 4.41 5.68 21.50
N THR A 155 3.59 6.36 20.70
CA THR A 155 2.14 6.48 20.97
C THR A 155 1.36 5.18 20.76
N ARG A 156 1.86 4.26 19.91
CA ARG A 156 1.28 2.91 19.74
C ARG A 156 1.58 1.95 20.90
N ALA A 157 2.69 2.14 21.59
CA ALA A 157 3.07 1.31 22.75
C ALA A 157 2.37 1.75 24.04
N ALA A 158 1.74 2.95 24.04
CA ALA A 158 1.07 3.53 25.21
C ALA A 158 -0.48 3.47 25.13
N ALA A 159 -1.03 2.93 24.03
CA ALA A 159 -2.46 2.75 23.80
C ALA A 159 -2.82 1.26 23.68
#